data_bdfc42e0b232b3e685efaea9a56b7267
#
_entry.id   bdfc42e0b232b3e685efaea9a56b7267
#
_cell.length_a   1.000
_cell.length_b   1.000
_cell.length_c   1.000
_cell.angle_alpha   90.00
_cell.angle_beta   90.00
_cell.angle_gamma   90.00
#
_symmetry.space_group_name_H-M   'P 1'
#
loop_
_entity.id
_entity.type
_entity.pdbx_description
1 polymer ?
#
loop_
_entity_poly.entity_id
_entity_poly.type
_entity_poly.pdbx_seq_one_letter_code
_entity_poly.pdbx_strand_id
1 'polypeptide(L)'
;MLKQKLEEAPWTLQQTFLGFFISLVPRIVFSVLLTLPGGSATPTNPLAPGVDLTNAIILFVLNGLVQATFLIGPVYIARRVLWELDIIPRLRAVLQVLSFRGFRASTALPLVLLCFLAIFGINWLYQLIIDTAHLKLQTNDQTVLQLGKVAPMSMYSLLLLAVFVAPICEEVLFRGFMFAGFMRYMPLAWAIFLSALIFAAVHADPASFPVLLCIGILLAFLRWRTRSIWPGIFLHLLNNGWSAISILLALHRIG
;
A
#
# COMPACT_ATOMS: atom_id res chain seq x y z
N MET A 1 31.36 -11.38 0.79
CA MET A 1 31.20 -10.10 0.03
C MET A 1 29.91 -10.04 -0.76
N LEU A 2 29.59 -11.01 -1.65
CA LEU A 2 28.34 -10.94 -2.48
C LEU A 2 27.06 -10.92 -1.64
N LYS A 3 26.97 -11.79 -0.61
CA LYS A 3 25.81 -11.87 0.30
C LYS A 3 25.58 -10.56 1.05
N GLN A 4 26.64 -9.87 1.46
CA GLN A 4 26.59 -8.58 2.15
C GLN A 4 26.14 -7.45 1.22
N LYS A 5 26.61 -7.42 -0.04
CA LYS A 5 26.15 -6.48 -1.08
C LYS A 5 24.67 -6.64 -1.44
N LEU A 6 24.10 -7.84 -1.29
CA LEU A 6 22.70 -8.11 -1.53
C LEU A 6 21.81 -7.84 -0.29
N GLU A 7 22.42 -7.65 0.89
CA GLU A 7 21.67 -7.37 2.14
C GLU A 7 21.36 -5.88 2.31
N GLU A 8 22.15 -4.99 1.72
CA GLU A 8 21.92 -3.56 1.66
C GLU A 8 21.32 -3.20 0.29
N ALA A 9 20.51 -2.14 0.23
CA ALA A 9 19.98 -1.65 -1.03
C ALA A 9 21.15 -1.26 -1.96
N PRO A 10 21.33 -1.90 -3.12
CA PRO A 10 22.50 -1.63 -3.96
C PRO A 10 22.34 -0.33 -4.78
N TRP A 11 21.19 0.31 -4.78
CA TRP A 11 20.89 1.54 -5.53
C TRP A 11 21.18 2.82 -4.76
N THR A 12 21.34 3.90 -5.50
CA THR A 12 21.60 5.25 -4.97
C THR A 12 20.30 5.95 -4.55
N LEU A 13 20.42 7.09 -3.84
CA LEU A 13 19.27 7.92 -3.49
C LEU A 13 18.58 8.48 -4.74
N GLN A 14 19.33 8.88 -5.76
CA GLN A 14 18.79 9.32 -7.06
C GLN A 14 18.01 8.20 -7.74
N GLN A 15 18.54 6.97 -7.75
CA GLN A 15 17.84 5.81 -8.28
C GLN A 15 16.59 5.46 -7.46
N THR A 16 16.58 5.71 -6.15
CA THR A 16 15.40 5.55 -5.29
C THR A 16 14.26 6.48 -5.75
N PHE A 17 14.56 7.77 -5.93
CA PHE A 17 13.56 8.72 -6.41
C PHE A 17 13.17 8.46 -7.86
N LEU A 18 14.11 8.14 -8.74
CA LEU A 18 13.81 7.77 -10.12
C LEU A 18 12.84 6.57 -10.20
N GLY A 19 13.11 5.50 -9.45
CA GLY A 19 12.24 4.33 -9.41
C GLY A 19 10.86 4.65 -8.85
N PHE A 20 10.78 5.52 -7.83
CA PHE A 20 9.52 6.01 -7.29
C PHE A 20 8.71 6.76 -8.36
N PHE A 21 9.32 7.72 -9.08
CA PHE A 21 8.61 8.48 -10.11
C PHE A 21 8.20 7.62 -11.31
N ILE A 22 9.03 6.66 -11.72
CA ILE A 22 8.67 5.68 -12.77
C ILE A 22 7.41 4.90 -12.36
N SER A 23 7.25 4.57 -11.09
CA SER A 23 6.07 3.88 -10.57
C SER A 23 4.85 4.80 -10.41
N LEU A 24 5.06 6.07 -10.03
CA LEU A 24 3.99 7.00 -9.69
C LEU A 24 3.36 7.67 -10.91
N VAL A 25 4.16 8.01 -11.93
CA VAL A 25 3.68 8.73 -13.12
C VAL A 25 2.54 7.99 -13.84
N PRO A 26 2.63 6.68 -14.13
CA PRO A 26 1.53 5.95 -14.75
C PRO A 26 0.24 6.00 -13.92
N ARG A 27 0.36 5.93 -12.57
CA ARG A 27 -0.78 6.04 -11.66
C ARG A 27 -1.45 7.40 -11.75
N ILE A 28 -0.68 8.49 -11.73
CA ILE A 28 -1.20 9.85 -11.85
C ILE A 28 -1.90 10.02 -13.20
N VAL A 29 -1.25 9.64 -14.29
CA VAL A 29 -1.81 9.74 -15.65
C VAL A 29 -3.15 8.98 -15.73
N PHE A 30 -3.20 7.76 -15.22
CA PHE A 30 -4.41 6.97 -15.23
C PHE A 30 -5.52 7.60 -14.37
N SER A 31 -5.18 8.10 -13.18
CA SER A 31 -6.15 8.79 -12.31
C SER A 31 -6.73 10.02 -12.98
N VAL A 32 -5.90 10.82 -13.64
CA VAL A 32 -6.35 12.00 -14.42
C VAL A 32 -7.26 11.59 -15.57
N LEU A 33 -6.91 10.53 -16.32
CA LEU A 33 -7.73 10.04 -17.43
C LEU A 33 -9.13 9.59 -16.97
N LEU A 34 -9.22 9.00 -15.77
CA LEU A 34 -10.51 8.57 -15.19
C LEU A 34 -11.38 9.75 -14.72
N THR A 35 -10.80 10.92 -14.46
CA THR A 35 -11.54 12.12 -14.01
C THR A 35 -11.96 13.03 -15.16
N LEU A 36 -11.53 12.74 -16.39
CA LEU A 36 -11.96 13.52 -17.57
C LEU A 36 -13.47 13.34 -17.83
N PRO A 37 -14.15 14.34 -18.45
CA PRO A 37 -15.57 14.25 -18.80
C PRO A 37 -15.85 12.97 -19.62
N GLY A 38 -16.68 12.08 -19.09
CA GLY A 38 -16.93 10.72 -19.62
C GLY A 38 -16.36 9.60 -18.79
N GLY A 39 -15.47 9.88 -17.82
CA GLY A 39 -15.06 8.94 -16.78
C GLY A 39 -16.21 8.64 -15.82
N SER A 40 -16.20 7.45 -15.22
CA SER A 40 -17.28 6.91 -14.40
C SER A 40 -17.53 7.80 -13.16
N ALA A 41 -18.56 8.66 -13.24
CA ALA A 41 -19.15 9.23 -12.04
C ALA A 41 -19.67 8.06 -11.16
N THR A 42 -19.50 8.16 -9.84
CA THR A 42 -20.10 7.21 -8.91
C THR A 42 -21.62 7.15 -9.19
N PRO A 43 -22.19 5.98 -9.45
CA PRO A 43 -23.63 5.90 -9.71
C PRO A 43 -24.41 6.47 -8.52
N THR A 44 -25.41 7.28 -8.81
CA THR A 44 -26.31 7.83 -7.77
C THR A 44 -27.48 6.90 -7.47
N ASN A 45 -27.79 5.99 -8.40
CA ASN A 45 -28.86 5.00 -8.29
C ASN A 45 -28.29 3.58 -8.33
N PRO A 46 -28.99 2.59 -7.74
CA PRO A 46 -28.59 1.19 -7.81
C PRO A 46 -28.43 0.72 -9.24
N LEU A 47 -27.32 0.06 -9.54
CA LEU A 47 -27.05 -0.52 -10.85
C LEU A 47 -27.77 -1.86 -11.02
N ALA A 48 -28.23 -2.16 -12.24
CA ALA A 48 -28.68 -3.51 -12.58
C ALA A 48 -27.53 -4.52 -12.34
N PRO A 49 -27.81 -5.74 -11.81
CA PRO A 49 -26.78 -6.70 -11.41
C PRO A 49 -25.77 -7.03 -12.51
N GLY A 50 -26.20 -7.19 -13.76
CA GLY A 50 -25.30 -7.45 -14.89
C GLY A 50 -24.38 -6.26 -15.21
N VAL A 51 -24.86 -5.03 -15.08
CA VAL A 51 -24.06 -3.80 -15.29
C VAL A 51 -23.04 -3.67 -14.16
N ASP A 52 -23.45 -3.90 -12.90
CA ASP A 52 -22.55 -3.84 -11.75
C ASP A 52 -21.45 -4.90 -11.83
N LEU A 53 -21.77 -6.13 -12.22
CA LEU A 53 -20.77 -7.18 -12.41
C LEU A 53 -19.76 -6.82 -13.50
N THR A 54 -20.22 -6.27 -14.63
CA THR A 54 -19.33 -5.82 -15.71
C THR A 54 -18.41 -4.71 -15.21
N ASN A 55 -18.95 -3.72 -14.52
CA ASN A 55 -18.19 -2.65 -13.91
C ASN A 55 -17.18 -3.17 -12.87
N ALA A 56 -17.57 -4.13 -12.03
CA ALA A 56 -16.71 -4.76 -11.05
C ALA A 56 -15.49 -5.42 -11.70
N ILE A 57 -15.67 -6.14 -12.80
CA ILE A 57 -14.57 -6.76 -13.55
C ILE A 57 -13.65 -5.69 -14.14
N ILE A 58 -14.21 -4.67 -14.77
CA ILE A 58 -13.44 -3.56 -15.35
C ILE A 58 -12.62 -2.86 -14.25
N LEU A 59 -13.25 -2.51 -13.14
CA LEU A 59 -12.59 -1.86 -12.00
C LEU A 59 -11.48 -2.74 -11.42
N PHE A 60 -11.71 -4.05 -11.28
CA PHE A 60 -10.71 -4.99 -10.80
C PHE A 60 -9.47 -5.00 -11.69
N VAL A 61 -9.67 -5.15 -13.00
CA VAL A 61 -8.57 -5.21 -13.97
C VAL A 61 -7.82 -3.87 -14.01
N LEU A 62 -8.54 -2.76 -14.18
CA LEU A 62 -7.91 -1.44 -14.34
C LEU A 62 -7.19 -1.01 -13.06
N ASN A 63 -7.83 -1.11 -11.89
CA ASN A 63 -7.15 -0.76 -10.64
C ASN A 63 -6.02 -1.75 -10.29
N GLY A 64 -6.16 -3.04 -10.64
CA GLY A 64 -5.10 -4.02 -10.50
C GLY A 64 -3.86 -3.66 -11.33
N LEU A 65 -4.05 -3.21 -12.58
CA LEU A 65 -2.97 -2.71 -13.43
C LEU A 65 -2.33 -1.45 -12.83
N VAL A 66 -3.14 -0.53 -12.31
CA VAL A 66 -2.65 0.67 -11.62
C VAL A 66 -1.82 0.31 -10.40
N GLN A 67 -2.26 -0.64 -9.58
CA GLN A 67 -1.46 -1.10 -8.45
C GLN A 67 -0.17 -1.77 -8.90
N ALA A 68 -0.20 -2.56 -9.97
CA ALA A 68 0.99 -3.20 -10.53
C ALA A 68 2.06 -2.21 -10.99
N THR A 69 1.70 -0.95 -11.33
CA THR A 69 2.68 0.08 -11.69
C THR A 69 3.68 0.35 -10.56
N PHE A 70 3.30 0.12 -9.30
CA PHE A 70 4.21 0.25 -8.16
C PHE A 70 5.40 -0.72 -8.20
N LEU A 71 5.32 -1.79 -8.98
CA LEU A 71 6.40 -2.75 -9.17
C LEU A 71 7.39 -2.33 -10.25
N ILE A 72 7.00 -1.44 -11.18
CA ILE A 72 7.80 -1.11 -12.38
C ILE A 72 9.16 -0.52 -11.99
N GLY A 73 9.15 0.56 -11.21
CA GLY A 73 10.38 1.25 -10.79
C GLY A 73 11.31 0.37 -9.94
N PRO A 74 10.82 -0.26 -8.85
CA PRO A 74 11.61 -1.17 -8.04
C PRO A 74 12.26 -2.31 -8.84
N VAL A 75 11.49 -2.97 -9.71
CA VAL A 75 12.00 -4.09 -10.52
C VAL A 75 12.99 -3.59 -11.56
N TYR A 76 12.69 -2.49 -12.24
CA TYR A 76 13.59 -1.89 -13.23
C TYR A 76 14.94 -1.52 -12.61
N ILE A 77 14.94 -0.76 -11.52
CA ILE A 77 16.18 -0.32 -10.85
C ILE A 77 16.94 -1.51 -10.27
N ALA A 78 16.26 -2.45 -9.59
CA ALA A 78 16.89 -3.63 -9.05
C ALA A 78 17.59 -4.47 -10.14
N ARG A 79 16.93 -4.67 -11.29
CA ARG A 79 17.53 -5.40 -12.43
C ARG A 79 18.73 -4.67 -13.00
N ARG A 80 18.61 -3.37 -13.21
CA ARG A 80 19.69 -2.54 -13.75
C ARG A 80 20.94 -2.58 -12.86
N VAL A 81 20.77 -2.37 -11.56
CA VAL A 81 21.90 -2.34 -10.61
C VAL A 81 22.51 -3.73 -10.44
N LEU A 82 21.74 -4.79 -10.43
CA LEU A 82 22.28 -6.16 -10.43
C LEU A 82 23.15 -6.39 -11.68
N TRP A 83 22.70 -5.94 -12.84
CA TRP A 83 23.48 -6.03 -14.08
C TRP A 83 24.79 -5.23 -14.01
N GLU A 84 24.76 -4.00 -13.49
CA GLU A 84 25.95 -3.16 -13.26
C GLU A 84 26.96 -3.79 -12.27
N LEU A 85 26.49 -4.73 -11.43
CA LEU A 85 27.32 -5.50 -10.48
C LEU A 85 27.77 -6.87 -11.00
N ASP A 86 27.62 -7.12 -12.31
CA ASP A 86 27.90 -8.43 -12.96
C ASP A 86 27.09 -9.59 -12.37
N ILE A 87 25.92 -9.31 -11.79
CA ILE A 87 24.99 -10.32 -11.27
C ILE A 87 23.86 -10.49 -12.28
N ILE A 88 23.68 -11.69 -12.82
CA ILE A 88 22.53 -11.98 -13.70
C ILE A 88 21.23 -11.70 -12.92
N PRO A 89 20.37 -10.76 -13.38
CA PRO A 89 19.17 -10.34 -12.64
C PRO A 89 18.04 -11.37 -12.75
N ARG A 90 18.30 -12.60 -12.29
CA ARG A 90 17.27 -13.63 -12.17
C ARG A 90 16.22 -13.18 -11.14
N LEU A 91 14.99 -13.64 -11.30
CA LEU A 91 13.87 -13.31 -10.41
C LEU A 91 14.25 -13.44 -8.91
N ARG A 92 14.92 -14.53 -8.55
CA ARG A 92 15.37 -14.76 -7.17
C ARG A 92 16.30 -13.65 -6.66
N ALA A 93 17.25 -13.17 -7.48
CA ALA A 93 18.17 -12.08 -7.09
C ALA A 93 17.41 -10.76 -6.93
N VAL A 94 16.50 -10.44 -7.85
CA VAL A 94 15.63 -9.26 -7.77
C VAL A 94 14.78 -9.30 -6.49
N LEU A 95 14.13 -10.41 -6.20
CA LEU A 95 13.32 -10.57 -4.98
C LEU A 95 14.17 -10.44 -3.71
N GLN A 96 15.40 -10.97 -3.69
CA GLN A 96 16.30 -10.85 -2.55
C GLN A 96 16.70 -9.40 -2.25
N VAL A 97 17.09 -8.61 -3.27
CA VAL A 97 17.43 -7.19 -3.06
C VAL A 97 16.21 -6.35 -2.69
N LEU A 98 15.01 -6.71 -3.16
CA LEU A 98 13.74 -6.12 -2.75
C LEU A 98 13.22 -6.68 -1.41
N SER A 99 14.08 -7.42 -0.69
CA SER A 99 13.82 -7.86 0.68
C SER A 99 12.73 -8.93 0.86
N PHE A 100 12.44 -9.69 -0.19
CA PHE A 100 11.71 -10.96 -0.07
C PHE A 100 12.63 -12.02 0.54
N ARG A 101 12.84 -11.94 1.85
CA ARG A 101 13.75 -12.81 2.60
C ARG A 101 12.99 -13.57 3.66
N GLY A 102 13.54 -14.73 4.06
CA GLY A 102 13.04 -15.44 5.22
C GLY A 102 13.15 -14.59 6.50
N PHE A 103 12.29 -14.81 7.44
CA PHE A 103 12.25 -14.16 8.76
C PHE A 103 12.05 -15.18 9.86
N ARG A 104 12.41 -14.79 11.10
CA ARG A 104 12.17 -15.62 12.28
C ARG A 104 10.74 -15.40 12.77
N ALA A 105 9.89 -16.43 12.66
CA ALA A 105 8.49 -16.35 13.06
C ALA A 105 8.32 -15.97 14.54
N SER A 106 9.17 -16.52 15.43
CA SER A 106 9.15 -16.22 16.86
C SER A 106 9.39 -14.73 17.19
N THR A 107 10.07 -14.00 16.32
CA THR A 107 10.28 -12.56 16.48
C THR A 107 9.22 -11.76 15.71
N ALA A 108 8.85 -12.20 14.51
CA ALA A 108 7.96 -11.43 13.63
C ALA A 108 6.50 -11.49 14.08
N LEU A 109 5.99 -12.65 14.48
CA LEU A 109 4.57 -12.80 14.86
C LEU A 109 4.16 -11.93 16.06
N PRO A 110 4.91 -11.89 17.17
CA PRO A 110 4.60 -10.97 18.28
C PRO A 110 4.66 -9.50 17.86
N LEU A 111 5.63 -9.13 17.00
CA LEU A 111 5.72 -7.75 16.50
C LEU A 111 4.56 -7.39 15.57
N VAL A 112 4.14 -8.29 14.68
CA VAL A 112 2.94 -8.09 13.84
C VAL A 112 1.72 -7.88 14.71
N LEU A 113 1.51 -8.74 15.73
CA LEU A 113 0.39 -8.61 16.65
C LEU A 113 0.44 -7.28 17.43
N LEU A 114 1.60 -6.91 17.97
CA LEU A 114 1.76 -5.65 18.68
C LEU A 114 1.48 -4.45 17.77
N CYS A 115 2.01 -4.44 16.54
CA CYS A 115 1.75 -3.39 15.56
C CYS A 115 0.27 -3.33 15.17
N PHE A 116 -0.38 -4.48 14.99
CA PHE A 116 -1.81 -4.55 14.68
C PHE A 116 -2.66 -3.96 15.81
N LEU A 117 -2.38 -4.31 17.06
CA LEU A 117 -3.05 -3.73 18.25
C LEU A 117 -2.77 -2.22 18.36
N ALA A 118 -1.55 -1.78 18.08
CA ALA A 118 -1.21 -0.36 18.04
C ALA A 118 -2.01 0.40 16.97
N ILE A 119 -2.14 -0.15 15.76
CA ILE A 119 -2.98 0.44 14.70
C ILE A 119 -4.43 0.53 15.17
N PHE A 120 -4.95 -0.49 15.83
CA PHE A 120 -6.30 -0.49 16.37
C PHE A 120 -6.50 0.65 17.40
N GLY A 121 -5.56 0.79 18.33
CA GLY A 121 -5.58 1.88 19.32
C GLY A 121 -5.46 3.27 18.68
N ILE A 122 -4.62 3.42 17.65
CA ILE A 122 -4.47 4.68 16.90
C ILE A 122 -5.77 5.04 16.19
N ASN A 123 -6.41 4.09 15.49
CA ASN A 123 -7.70 4.32 14.84
C ASN A 123 -8.79 4.72 15.86
N TRP A 124 -8.85 4.02 16.97
CA TRP A 124 -9.81 4.33 18.03
C TRP A 124 -9.59 5.73 18.59
N LEU A 125 -8.34 6.10 18.92
CA LEU A 125 -7.99 7.42 19.42
C LEU A 125 -8.30 8.50 18.37
N TYR A 126 -7.97 8.25 17.12
CA TYR A 126 -8.24 9.18 16.03
C TYR A 126 -9.74 9.42 15.88
N GLN A 127 -10.55 8.35 15.88
CA GLN A 127 -12.00 8.48 15.82
C GLN A 127 -12.55 9.28 17.01
N LEU A 128 -12.06 9.02 18.22
CA LEU A 128 -12.44 9.78 19.42
C LEU A 128 -12.15 11.28 19.26
N ILE A 129 -10.99 11.64 18.68
CA ILE A 129 -10.63 13.04 18.41
C ILE A 129 -11.60 13.65 17.38
N ILE A 130 -11.90 12.96 16.30
CA ILE A 130 -12.82 13.42 15.26
C ILE A 130 -14.22 13.66 15.83
N ASP A 131 -14.73 12.73 16.63
CA ASP A 131 -16.06 12.80 17.21
C ASP A 131 -16.15 13.94 18.24
N THR A 132 -15.15 14.09 19.12
CA THR A 132 -15.11 15.17 20.13
C THR A 132 -14.91 16.55 19.53
N ALA A 133 -14.15 16.65 18.45
CA ALA A 133 -13.95 17.91 17.72
C ALA A 133 -15.06 18.22 16.71
N HIS A 134 -16.07 17.35 16.58
CA HIS A 134 -17.18 17.46 15.62
C HIS A 134 -16.73 17.67 14.16
N LEU A 135 -15.60 17.08 13.77
CA LEU A 135 -15.04 17.21 12.43
C LEU A 135 -15.82 16.33 11.43
N LYS A 136 -16.27 16.94 10.35
CA LYS A 136 -16.90 16.21 9.23
C LYS A 136 -15.85 15.88 8.18
N LEU A 137 -15.16 14.77 8.35
CA LEU A 137 -14.14 14.28 7.41
C LEU A 137 -14.70 13.10 6.64
N GLN A 138 -14.46 13.09 5.33
CA GLN A 138 -14.85 11.99 4.46
C GLN A 138 -13.59 11.18 4.08
N THR A 139 -13.56 9.92 4.49
CA THR A 139 -12.50 8.97 4.18
C THR A 139 -12.81 8.18 2.91
N ASN A 140 -11.77 7.57 2.32
CA ASN A 140 -11.95 6.64 1.20
C ASN A 140 -12.84 5.45 1.57
N ASP A 141 -12.78 4.94 2.81
CA ASP A 141 -13.63 3.84 3.30
C ASP A 141 -15.12 4.21 3.27
N GLN A 142 -15.46 5.46 3.63
CA GLN A 142 -16.84 5.96 3.53
C GLN A 142 -17.30 6.04 2.07
N THR A 143 -16.42 6.41 1.15
CA THR A 143 -16.73 6.42 -0.29
C THR A 143 -17.00 5.01 -0.80
N VAL A 144 -16.19 4.02 -0.40
CA VAL A 144 -16.40 2.60 -0.74
C VAL A 144 -17.70 2.07 -0.14
N LEU A 145 -18.04 2.45 1.09
CA LEU A 145 -19.32 2.11 1.73
C LEU A 145 -20.53 2.67 0.96
N GLN A 146 -20.45 3.92 0.49
CA GLN A 146 -21.52 4.50 -0.33
C GLN A 146 -21.67 3.78 -1.67
N LEU A 147 -20.54 3.41 -2.31
CA LEU A 147 -20.56 2.60 -3.52
C LEU A 147 -21.29 1.26 -3.29
N GLY A 148 -21.08 0.63 -2.15
CA GLY A 148 -21.73 -0.65 -1.80
C GLY A 148 -23.24 -0.61 -1.77
N LYS A 149 -23.85 0.55 -1.53
CA LYS A 149 -25.33 0.74 -1.55
C LYS A 149 -25.92 0.71 -2.97
N VAL A 150 -25.14 1.07 -3.97
CA VAL A 150 -25.61 1.24 -5.36
C VAL A 150 -24.95 0.25 -6.33
N ALA A 151 -23.76 -0.25 -6.01
CA ALA A 151 -22.96 -1.14 -6.86
C ALA A 151 -22.16 -2.13 -5.98
N PRO A 152 -22.80 -3.12 -5.34
CA PRO A 152 -22.12 -4.02 -4.39
C PRO A 152 -21.01 -4.87 -5.03
N MET A 153 -21.16 -5.33 -6.28
CA MET A 153 -20.11 -6.10 -6.97
C MET A 153 -18.87 -5.24 -7.24
N SER A 154 -19.07 -3.98 -7.63
CA SER A 154 -18.00 -3.00 -7.79
C SER A 154 -17.29 -2.74 -6.47
N MET A 155 -18.01 -2.59 -5.36
CA MET A 155 -17.43 -2.48 -4.01
C MET A 155 -16.58 -3.71 -3.66
N TYR A 156 -17.12 -4.94 -3.84
CA TYR A 156 -16.38 -6.17 -3.54
C TYR A 156 -15.07 -6.26 -4.35
N SER A 157 -15.10 -5.85 -5.61
CA SER A 157 -13.89 -5.85 -6.45
C SER A 157 -12.80 -4.91 -5.90
N LEU A 158 -13.18 -3.72 -5.42
CA LEU A 158 -12.24 -2.77 -4.79
C LEU A 158 -11.72 -3.29 -3.46
N LEU A 159 -12.57 -3.90 -2.61
CA LEU A 159 -12.14 -4.50 -1.35
C LEU A 159 -11.15 -5.66 -1.57
N LEU A 160 -11.40 -6.53 -2.56
CA LEU A 160 -10.46 -7.61 -2.90
C LEU A 160 -9.09 -7.05 -3.34
N LEU A 161 -9.09 -6.01 -4.15
CA LEU A 161 -7.84 -5.35 -4.54
C LEU A 161 -7.13 -4.71 -3.35
N ALA A 162 -7.86 -3.97 -2.53
CA ALA A 162 -7.31 -3.29 -1.36
C ALA A 162 -6.72 -4.28 -0.35
N VAL A 163 -7.37 -5.44 -0.15
CA VAL A 163 -6.90 -6.44 0.82
C VAL A 163 -5.72 -7.26 0.28
N PHE A 164 -5.77 -7.73 -0.98
CA PHE A 164 -4.82 -8.75 -1.44
C PHE A 164 -3.76 -8.23 -2.41
N VAL A 165 -4.07 -7.26 -3.25
CA VAL A 165 -3.16 -6.80 -4.31
C VAL A 165 -2.37 -5.58 -3.88
N ALA A 166 -3.05 -4.56 -3.37
CA ALA A 166 -2.43 -3.30 -2.98
C ALA A 166 -1.31 -3.50 -1.95
N PRO A 167 -1.49 -4.25 -0.84
CA PRO A 167 -0.44 -4.42 0.16
C PRO A 167 0.86 -5.01 -0.40
N ILE A 168 0.77 -5.95 -1.33
CA ILE A 168 1.96 -6.55 -1.93
C ILE A 168 2.71 -5.51 -2.77
N CYS A 169 2.02 -4.81 -3.66
CA CYS A 169 2.62 -3.80 -4.54
C CYS A 169 3.21 -2.64 -3.74
N GLU A 170 2.50 -2.18 -2.72
CA GLU A 170 2.90 -1.07 -1.86
C GLU A 170 4.09 -1.44 -0.98
N GLU A 171 4.10 -2.61 -0.35
CA GLU A 171 5.24 -3.03 0.46
C GLU A 171 6.50 -3.21 -0.38
N VAL A 172 6.38 -3.66 -1.63
CA VAL A 172 7.53 -3.72 -2.56
C VAL A 172 8.08 -2.33 -2.84
N LEU A 173 7.22 -1.36 -3.19
CA LEU A 173 7.65 0.00 -3.48
C LEU A 173 8.21 0.70 -2.24
N PHE A 174 7.43 0.73 -1.15
CA PHE A 174 7.76 1.56 0.01
C PHE A 174 8.79 0.91 0.92
N ARG A 175 8.69 -0.40 1.23
CA ARG A 175 9.55 -1.09 2.21
C ARG A 175 10.67 -1.89 1.57
N GLY A 176 10.38 -2.53 0.43
CA GLY A 176 11.38 -3.27 -0.33
C GLY A 176 12.38 -2.37 -1.05
N PHE A 177 11.91 -1.25 -1.58
CA PHE A 177 12.71 -0.37 -2.43
C PHE A 177 13.03 0.98 -1.77
N MET A 178 12.04 1.84 -1.51
CA MET A 178 12.31 3.22 -1.04
C MET A 178 12.95 3.26 0.35
N PHE A 179 12.34 2.60 1.33
CA PHE A 179 12.89 2.55 2.69
C PHE A 179 14.30 1.96 2.72
N ALA A 180 14.54 0.89 1.94
CA ALA A 180 15.86 0.30 1.82
C ALA A 180 16.88 1.29 1.21
N GLY A 181 16.49 2.06 0.19
CA GLY A 181 17.30 3.11 -0.38
C GLY A 181 17.61 4.25 0.60
N PHE A 182 16.60 4.70 1.36
CA PHE A 182 16.78 5.75 2.38
C PHE A 182 17.71 5.31 3.51
N MET A 183 17.55 4.08 4.00
CA MET A 183 18.40 3.52 5.06
C MET A 183 19.89 3.55 4.74
N ARG A 184 20.26 3.59 3.47
CA ARG A 184 21.66 3.67 3.05
C ARG A 184 22.27 5.07 3.24
N TYR A 185 21.46 6.13 3.18
CA TYR A 185 21.93 7.52 3.10
C TYR A 185 21.50 8.40 4.27
N MET A 186 20.59 7.94 5.11
CA MET A 186 20.08 8.74 6.22
C MET A 186 19.87 7.90 7.50
N PRO A 187 19.86 8.56 8.68
CA PRO A 187 19.56 7.90 9.95
C PRO A 187 18.20 7.18 9.91
N LEU A 188 18.11 6.09 10.66
CA LEU A 188 16.93 5.21 10.72
C LEU A 188 15.61 5.99 10.92
N ALA A 189 15.59 6.93 11.86
CA ALA A 189 14.38 7.69 12.17
C ALA A 189 13.86 8.47 10.95
N TRP A 190 14.77 9.11 10.19
CA TRP A 190 14.42 9.83 8.98
C TRP A 190 14.01 8.89 7.83
N ALA A 191 14.66 7.75 7.69
CA ALA A 191 14.28 6.75 6.69
C ALA A 191 12.87 6.20 6.95
N ILE A 192 12.52 5.89 8.23
CA ILE A 192 11.19 5.48 8.63
C ILE A 192 10.18 6.60 8.35
N PHE A 193 10.46 7.82 8.84
CA PHE A 193 9.53 8.94 8.72
C PHE A 193 9.26 9.31 7.26
N LEU A 194 10.31 9.47 6.43
CA LEU A 194 10.16 9.87 5.04
C LEU A 194 9.43 8.81 4.21
N SER A 195 9.74 7.52 4.42
CA SER A 195 9.02 6.42 3.77
C SER A 195 7.55 6.40 4.15
N ALA A 196 7.22 6.64 5.43
CA ALA A 196 5.85 6.69 5.93
C ALA A 196 5.09 7.93 5.44
N LEU A 197 5.77 9.08 5.38
CA LEU A 197 5.19 10.34 4.90
C LEU A 197 4.77 10.23 3.43
N ILE A 198 5.67 9.71 2.58
CA ILE A 198 5.39 9.53 1.16
C ILE A 198 4.28 8.47 0.97
N PHE A 199 4.31 7.38 1.74
CA PHE A 199 3.26 6.37 1.75
C PHE A 199 1.89 6.98 2.06
N ALA A 200 1.76 7.77 3.13
CA ALA A 200 0.51 8.42 3.48
C ALA A 200 0.06 9.43 2.41
N ALA A 201 1.00 10.22 1.86
CA ALA A 201 0.69 11.24 0.85
C ALA A 201 0.16 10.64 -0.48
N VAL A 202 0.68 9.50 -0.90
CA VAL A 202 0.27 8.85 -2.16
C VAL A 202 -1.17 8.30 -2.10
N HIS A 203 -1.73 8.10 -0.90
CA HIS A 203 -3.13 7.69 -0.75
C HIS A 203 -4.12 8.79 -1.10
N ALA A 204 -3.68 10.06 -1.15
CA ALA A 204 -4.52 11.22 -1.47
C ALA A 204 -5.83 11.28 -0.63
N ASP A 205 -5.77 10.82 0.62
CA ASP A 205 -6.86 10.85 1.61
C ASP A 205 -6.46 11.71 2.81
N PRO A 206 -6.73 13.04 2.76
CA PRO A 206 -6.38 13.93 3.86
C PRO A 206 -7.02 13.55 5.20
N ALA A 207 -8.23 12.97 5.15
CA ALA A 207 -8.95 12.55 6.34
C ALA A 207 -8.27 11.36 7.04
N SER A 208 -7.72 10.43 6.29
CA SER A 208 -7.01 9.26 6.85
C SER A 208 -5.50 9.50 6.99
N PHE A 209 -4.97 10.63 6.52
CA PHE A 209 -3.52 10.91 6.47
C PHE A 209 -2.80 10.67 7.80
N PRO A 210 -3.27 11.15 8.98
CA PRO A 210 -2.58 10.94 10.25
C PRO A 210 -2.47 9.45 10.61
N VAL A 211 -3.53 8.69 10.37
CA VAL A 211 -3.57 7.24 10.62
C VAL A 211 -2.66 6.50 9.64
N LEU A 212 -2.73 6.84 8.34
CA LEU A 212 -1.86 6.26 7.31
C LEU A 212 -0.39 6.54 7.57
N LEU A 213 -0.04 7.71 8.09
CA LEU A 213 1.32 8.03 8.51
C LEU A 213 1.79 7.10 9.64
N CYS A 214 0.96 6.90 10.67
CA CYS A 214 1.27 5.99 11.77
C CYS A 214 1.41 4.53 11.29
N ILE A 215 0.50 4.05 10.44
CA ILE A 215 0.60 2.73 9.79
C ILE A 215 1.91 2.63 9.02
N GLY A 216 2.24 3.66 8.25
CA GLY A 216 3.48 3.74 7.49
C GLY A 216 4.73 3.60 8.33
N ILE A 217 4.76 4.24 9.51
CA ILE A 217 5.84 4.16 10.49
C ILE A 217 5.96 2.73 11.03
N LEU A 218 4.84 2.11 11.44
CA LEU A 218 4.84 0.75 11.99
C LEU A 218 5.29 -0.30 10.95
N LEU A 219 4.87 -0.18 9.70
CA LEU A 219 5.30 -1.04 8.61
C LEU A 219 6.81 -0.88 8.32
N ALA A 220 7.34 0.35 8.30
CA ALA A 220 8.76 0.59 8.11
C ALA A 220 9.59 0.08 9.32
N PHE A 221 9.10 0.27 10.55
CA PHE A 221 9.70 -0.30 11.75
C PHE A 221 9.75 -1.84 11.69
N LEU A 222 8.64 -2.48 11.30
CA LEU A 222 8.54 -3.94 11.19
C LEU A 222 9.52 -4.47 10.14
N ARG A 223 9.62 -3.78 8.97
CA ARG A 223 10.60 -4.08 7.94
C ARG A 223 12.05 -3.97 8.46
N TRP A 224 12.37 -2.94 9.22
CA TRP A 224 13.69 -2.76 9.83
C TRP A 224 14.04 -3.89 10.80
N ARG A 225 13.12 -4.23 11.70
CA ARG A 225 13.32 -5.26 12.73
C ARG A 225 13.44 -6.67 12.17
N THR A 226 12.67 -6.99 11.14
CA THR A 226 12.62 -8.35 10.58
C THR A 226 13.53 -8.54 9.37
N ARG A 227 14.03 -7.45 8.78
CA ARG A 227 14.81 -7.43 7.53
C ARG A 227 14.10 -8.11 6.34
N SER A 228 12.81 -8.28 6.43
CA SER A 228 11.95 -8.91 5.42
C SER A 228 10.70 -8.06 5.19
N ILE A 229 10.15 -8.07 3.97
CA ILE A 229 8.87 -7.39 3.69
C ILE A 229 7.67 -8.26 4.05
N TRP A 230 7.83 -9.58 4.19
CA TRP A 230 6.72 -10.49 4.47
C TRP A 230 5.91 -10.15 5.72
N PRO A 231 6.51 -9.85 6.89
CA PRO A 231 5.75 -9.44 8.07
C PRO A 231 4.99 -8.14 7.85
N GLY A 232 5.55 -7.19 7.07
CA GLY A 232 4.87 -5.96 6.67
C GLY A 232 3.67 -6.24 5.77
N ILE A 233 3.82 -7.07 4.74
CA ILE A 233 2.71 -7.52 3.89
C ILE A 233 1.60 -8.16 4.75
N PHE A 234 1.96 -9.03 5.70
CA PHE A 234 1.00 -9.67 6.60
C PHE A 234 0.23 -8.66 7.45
N LEU A 235 0.93 -7.72 8.09
CA LEU A 235 0.31 -6.66 8.88
C LEU A 235 -0.63 -5.80 8.02
N HIS A 236 -0.20 -5.48 6.82
CA HIS A 236 -0.97 -4.64 5.89
C HIS A 236 -2.24 -5.36 5.40
N LEU A 237 -2.12 -6.65 5.05
CA LEU A 237 -3.28 -7.51 4.74
C LEU A 237 -4.29 -7.57 5.90
N LEU A 238 -3.81 -7.73 7.14
CA LEU A 238 -4.67 -7.75 8.33
C LEU A 238 -5.37 -6.41 8.54
N ASN A 239 -4.65 -5.29 8.41
CA ASN A 239 -5.22 -3.97 8.55
C ASN A 239 -6.31 -3.69 7.50
N ASN A 240 -6.01 -3.93 6.22
CA ASN A 240 -6.97 -3.70 5.14
C ASN A 240 -8.14 -4.70 5.17
N GLY A 241 -7.87 -5.94 5.61
CA GLY A 241 -8.92 -6.94 5.85
C GLY A 241 -9.87 -6.50 6.96
N TRP A 242 -9.34 -5.91 8.05
CA TRP A 242 -10.16 -5.34 9.12
C TRP A 242 -11.03 -4.18 8.62
N SER A 243 -10.46 -3.25 7.84
CA SER A 243 -11.23 -2.16 7.21
C SER A 243 -12.36 -2.72 6.31
N ALA A 244 -12.04 -3.70 5.46
CA ALA A 244 -13.03 -4.35 4.60
C ALA A 244 -14.17 -4.99 5.40
N ILE A 245 -13.87 -5.73 6.47
CA ILE A 245 -14.87 -6.31 7.36
C ILE A 245 -15.74 -5.21 8.00
N SER A 246 -15.14 -4.12 8.44
CA SER A 246 -15.84 -2.99 9.05
C SER A 246 -16.83 -2.34 8.06
N ILE A 247 -16.43 -2.17 6.80
CA ILE A 247 -17.30 -1.66 5.72
C ILE A 247 -18.49 -2.61 5.49
N LEU A 248 -18.24 -3.92 5.41
CA LEU A 248 -19.28 -4.91 5.18
C LEU A 248 -20.29 -4.98 6.34
N LEU A 249 -19.80 -4.91 7.58
CA LEU A 249 -20.66 -4.86 8.77
C LEU A 249 -21.49 -3.56 8.83
N ALA A 250 -20.89 -2.42 8.44
CA ALA A 250 -21.62 -1.15 8.37
C ALA A 250 -22.71 -1.19 7.29
N LEU A 251 -22.43 -1.80 6.12
CA LEU A 251 -23.41 -1.96 5.05
C LEU A 251 -24.62 -2.78 5.51
N HIS A 252 -24.39 -3.89 6.25
CA HIS A 252 -25.47 -4.74 6.77
C HIS A 252 -26.33 -4.09 7.87
N ARG A 253 -25.82 -3.09 8.57
CA ARG A 253 -26.59 -2.36 9.59
C ARG A 253 -27.50 -1.27 9.03
N ILE A 254 -27.29 -0.88 7.78
CA ILE A 254 -27.98 0.23 7.13
C ILE A 254 -29.05 -0.29 6.16
N GLY A 255 -28.95 -1.55 5.69
CA GLY A 255 -29.95 -2.25 4.85
C GLY A 255 -30.92 -3.03 5.68
#